data_c0748b029d19c65c28fb9d19a1c9ac31
#
_entry.id   c0748b029d19c65c28fb9d19a1c9ac31
#
_cell.length_a   1.000
_cell.length_b   1.000
_cell.length_c   1.000
_cell.angle_alpha   90.00
_cell.angle_beta   90.00
_cell.angle_gamma   90.00
#
_symmetry.space_group_name_H-M   'P 1'
#
loop_
_entity.id
_entity.type
_entity.pdbx_description
1 polymer ?
#
loop_
_entity_poly.entity_id
_entity_poly.type
_entity_poly.pdbx_seq_one_letter_code
_entity_poly.pdbx_strand_id
1 'polypeptide(L)'
;MDAHQTETLTLERIKVYDPLLRLLHWWNAAAIVMLAASGQIAEFLEHGPFEDGAWQVHVITGYMLAGGLATRVLWGVFGPARARWSDFWHLQVWLRVLRERRLPAGHGFGHDPLASLAYIVAFGVMVLMVATGLGLAAAQFGAGPLAPWEGVLHDFRHAIKEPHEAGFFVLIGF
;
A
#
# COMPACT_ATOMS: atom_id res chain seq x y z
N MET A 1 3.45 61.13 9.26
CA MET A 1 3.01 60.22 10.36
C MET A 1 2.47 59.00 9.68
N ASP A 2 3.39 58.02 9.44
CA ASP A 2 3.02 56.80 8.76
C ASP A 2 2.57 55.78 9.81
N ALA A 3 1.28 55.46 9.75
CA ALA A 3 0.70 54.40 10.58
C ALA A 3 1.19 53.07 10.02
N HIS A 4 2.18 52.44 10.68
CA HIS A 4 2.51 51.06 10.46
C HIS A 4 1.28 50.21 10.75
N GLN A 5 0.61 49.73 9.71
CA GLN A 5 -0.36 48.66 9.85
C GLN A 5 0.38 47.38 10.20
N THR A 6 0.33 47.00 11.45
CA THR A 6 0.80 45.70 11.92
C THR A 6 -0.22 44.68 11.43
N GLU A 7 0.09 44.02 10.34
CA GLU A 7 -0.68 42.87 9.83
C GLU A 7 -0.49 41.71 10.81
N THR A 8 -1.45 41.46 11.66
CA THR A 8 -1.45 40.28 12.56
C THR A 8 -1.74 39.05 11.74
N LEU A 9 -0.70 38.33 11.38
CA LEU A 9 -0.81 37.00 10.78
C LEU A 9 -1.43 36.04 11.81
N THR A 10 -2.71 35.74 11.68
CA THR A 10 -3.37 34.68 12.43
C THR A 10 -2.93 33.33 11.86
N LEU A 11 -1.98 32.71 12.52
CA LEU A 11 -1.55 31.34 12.19
C LEU A 11 -2.62 30.34 12.65
N GLU A 12 -3.44 29.87 11.72
CA GLU A 12 -4.38 28.80 11.99
C GLU A 12 -3.65 27.44 12.03
N ARG A 13 -3.70 26.76 13.16
CA ARG A 13 -3.08 25.47 13.35
C ARG A 13 -3.93 24.39 12.64
N ILE A 14 -3.57 24.06 11.40
CA ILE A 14 -4.28 23.06 10.61
C ILE A 14 -3.69 21.66 10.95
N LYS A 15 -4.57 20.77 11.46
CA LYS A 15 -4.21 19.37 11.70
C LYS A 15 -4.14 18.61 10.37
N VAL A 16 -2.95 18.45 9.80
CA VAL A 16 -2.75 17.95 8.43
C VAL A 16 -2.98 16.45 8.31
N TYR A 17 -2.70 15.65 9.35
CA TYR A 17 -2.78 14.19 9.29
C TYR A 17 -3.78 13.61 10.28
N ASP A 18 -4.61 12.69 9.76
CA ASP A 18 -5.52 11.86 10.54
C ASP A 18 -4.72 10.79 11.33
N PRO A 19 -5.01 10.60 12.64
CA PRO A 19 -4.37 9.56 13.45
C PRO A 19 -4.51 8.16 12.88
N LEU A 20 -5.68 7.83 12.29
CA LEU A 20 -5.91 6.52 11.69
C LEU A 20 -5.02 6.28 10.45
N LEU A 21 -4.84 7.29 9.60
CA LEU A 21 -3.93 7.18 8.46
C LEU A 21 -2.48 6.92 8.90
N ARG A 22 -2.04 7.56 9.99
CA ARG A 22 -0.71 7.33 10.58
C ARG A 22 -0.58 5.92 11.13
N LEU A 23 -1.60 5.44 11.84
CA LEU A 23 -1.64 4.08 12.36
C LEU A 23 -1.59 3.05 11.21
N LEU A 24 -2.42 3.22 10.18
CA LEU A 24 -2.45 2.34 9.01
C LEU A 24 -1.12 2.34 8.24
N HIS A 25 -0.47 3.50 8.15
CA HIS A 25 0.85 3.58 7.53
C HIS A 25 1.88 2.71 8.27
N TRP A 26 1.99 2.87 9.59
CA TRP A 26 2.93 2.09 10.39
C TRP A 26 2.56 0.60 10.44
N TRP A 27 1.26 0.30 10.50
CA TRP A 27 0.75 -1.07 10.44
C TRP A 27 1.16 -1.77 9.14
N ASN A 28 0.89 -1.13 8.00
CA ASN A 28 1.23 -1.69 6.70
C ASN A 28 2.75 -1.77 6.49
N ALA A 29 3.50 -0.77 6.92
CA ALA A 29 4.97 -0.79 6.85
C ALA A 29 5.56 -1.94 7.68
N ALA A 30 5.10 -2.14 8.91
CA ALA A 30 5.54 -3.25 9.76
C ALA A 30 5.15 -4.61 9.14
N ALA A 31 3.94 -4.73 8.60
CA ALA A 31 3.49 -5.94 7.91
C ALA A 31 4.35 -6.26 6.67
N ILE A 32 4.69 -5.26 5.86
CA ILE A 32 5.56 -5.44 4.68
C ILE A 32 6.96 -5.93 5.09
N VAL A 33 7.56 -5.32 6.12
CA VAL A 33 8.88 -5.75 6.62
C VAL A 33 8.82 -7.18 7.13
N MET A 34 7.77 -7.54 7.88
CA MET A 34 7.59 -8.88 8.41
C MET A 34 7.37 -9.91 7.28
N LEU A 35 6.57 -9.56 6.25
CA LEU A 35 6.34 -10.39 5.07
C LEU A 35 7.63 -10.62 4.28
N ALA A 36 8.42 -9.57 4.05
CA ALA A 36 9.71 -9.67 3.40
C ALA A 36 10.65 -10.60 4.17
N ALA A 37 10.75 -10.40 5.49
CA ALA A 37 11.62 -11.21 6.33
C ALA A 37 11.16 -12.68 6.39
N SER A 38 9.87 -12.93 6.65
CA SER A 38 9.35 -14.30 6.78
C SER A 38 9.39 -15.07 5.47
N GLY A 39 9.16 -14.43 4.32
CA GLY A 39 9.29 -15.07 3.01
C GLY A 39 10.74 -15.49 2.72
N GLN A 40 11.71 -14.58 2.94
CA GLN A 40 13.13 -14.90 2.76
C GLN A 40 13.64 -15.95 3.75
N ILE A 41 13.15 -15.91 5.00
CA ILE A 41 13.49 -16.93 6.01
C ILE A 41 12.91 -18.29 5.59
N ALA A 42 11.67 -18.34 5.13
CA ALA A 42 11.04 -19.59 4.69
C ALA A 42 11.79 -20.22 3.51
N GLU A 43 12.19 -19.41 2.52
CA GLU A 43 13.01 -19.86 1.39
C GLU A 43 14.40 -20.35 1.83
N PHE A 44 15.07 -19.63 2.74
CA PHE A 44 16.37 -20.04 3.28
C PHE A 44 16.30 -21.32 4.09
N LEU A 45 15.18 -21.58 4.78
CA LEU A 45 14.95 -22.77 5.61
C LEU A 45 14.31 -23.93 4.83
N GLU A 46 14.24 -23.84 3.51
CA GLU A 46 13.64 -24.87 2.63
C GLU A 46 14.17 -26.27 3.02
N HIS A 47 13.23 -27.20 3.21
CA HIS A 47 13.48 -28.56 3.73
C HIS A 47 13.97 -28.64 5.20
N GLY A 48 13.92 -27.55 5.95
CA GLY A 48 14.27 -27.50 7.38
C GLY A 48 13.06 -27.63 8.31
N PRO A 49 13.30 -27.93 9.59
CA PRO A 49 12.21 -28.15 10.57
C PRO A 49 11.39 -26.89 10.91
N PHE A 50 11.84 -25.73 10.50
CA PHE A 50 11.18 -24.43 10.79
C PHE A 50 10.53 -23.78 9.56
N GLU A 51 10.58 -24.41 8.39
CA GLU A 51 10.01 -23.91 7.15
C GLU A 51 8.51 -23.61 7.29
N ASP A 52 7.74 -24.59 7.79
CA ASP A 52 6.30 -24.46 7.99
C ASP A 52 5.94 -23.29 8.91
N GLY A 53 6.72 -23.09 9.97
CA GLY A 53 6.54 -21.98 10.89
C GLY A 53 6.77 -20.62 10.23
N ALA A 54 7.76 -20.49 9.38
CA ALA A 54 8.05 -19.26 8.65
C ALA A 54 6.94 -18.95 7.62
N TRP A 55 6.44 -19.97 6.90
CA TRP A 55 5.29 -19.81 5.99
C TRP A 55 4.01 -19.45 6.73
N GLN A 56 3.75 -20.03 7.91
CA GLN A 56 2.60 -19.64 8.73
C GLN A 56 2.66 -18.16 9.14
N VAL A 57 3.84 -17.68 9.59
CA VAL A 57 4.04 -16.26 9.92
C VAL A 57 3.80 -15.38 8.69
N HIS A 58 4.30 -15.79 7.51
CA HIS A 58 4.10 -15.07 6.27
C HIS A 58 2.61 -14.95 5.92
N VAL A 59 1.87 -16.05 5.93
CA VAL A 59 0.44 -16.08 5.60
C VAL A 59 -0.40 -15.27 6.59
N ILE A 60 -0.15 -15.41 7.91
CA ILE A 60 -0.87 -14.65 8.94
C ILE A 60 -0.61 -13.14 8.77
N THR A 61 0.65 -12.76 8.55
CA THR A 61 1.02 -11.36 8.32
C THR A 61 0.40 -10.83 7.03
N GLY A 62 0.27 -11.67 6.00
CA GLY A 62 -0.46 -11.36 4.77
C GLY A 62 -1.93 -11.00 5.01
N TYR A 63 -2.62 -11.74 5.88
CA TYR A 63 -3.99 -11.38 6.30
C TYR A 63 -4.03 -10.07 7.09
N MET A 64 -3.04 -9.79 7.92
CA MET A 64 -2.94 -8.52 8.64
C MET A 64 -2.75 -7.35 7.67
N LEU A 65 -1.91 -7.50 6.64
CA LEU A 65 -1.77 -6.50 5.57
C LEU A 65 -3.07 -6.33 4.78
N ALA A 66 -3.75 -7.42 4.42
CA ALA A 66 -5.03 -7.37 3.73
C ALA A 66 -6.08 -6.57 4.53
N GLY A 67 -6.17 -6.81 5.85
CA GLY A 67 -7.03 -6.04 6.76
C GLY A 67 -6.67 -4.55 6.80
N GLY A 68 -5.39 -4.23 6.87
CA GLY A 68 -4.89 -2.84 6.84
C GLY A 68 -5.24 -2.12 5.53
N LEU A 69 -5.05 -2.79 4.38
CA LEU A 69 -5.40 -2.23 3.06
C LEU A 69 -6.92 -2.09 2.90
N ALA A 70 -7.71 -3.07 3.31
CA ALA A 70 -9.17 -2.98 3.28
C ALA A 70 -9.65 -1.78 4.13
N THR A 71 -9.10 -1.63 5.34
CA THR A 71 -9.40 -0.48 6.20
C THR A 71 -9.00 0.84 5.54
N ARG A 72 -7.85 0.90 4.86
CA ARG A 72 -7.41 2.09 4.11
C ARG A 72 -8.34 2.42 2.95
N VAL A 73 -8.83 1.41 2.22
CA VAL A 73 -9.82 1.60 1.14
C VAL A 73 -11.10 2.20 1.70
N LEU A 74 -11.66 1.59 2.75
CA LEU A 74 -12.89 2.09 3.39
C LEU A 74 -12.70 3.51 3.93
N TRP A 75 -11.58 3.80 4.58
CA TRP A 75 -11.28 5.13 5.10
C TRP A 75 -11.07 6.16 4.00
N GLY A 76 -10.60 5.75 2.84
CA GLY A 76 -10.50 6.60 1.65
C GLY A 76 -11.84 6.97 1.04
N VAL A 77 -12.90 6.22 1.34
CA VAL A 77 -14.28 6.50 0.90
C VAL A 77 -15.05 7.28 1.97
N PHE A 78 -15.03 6.83 3.23
CA PHE A 78 -15.86 7.34 4.32
C PHE A 78 -15.14 8.29 5.26
N GLY A 79 -13.81 8.40 5.16
CA GLY A 79 -12.99 9.23 6.03
C GLY A 79 -13.11 10.73 5.77
N PRO A 80 -12.42 11.56 6.57
CA PRO A 80 -12.40 13.02 6.39
C PRO A 80 -11.83 13.40 5.03
N ALA A 81 -12.16 14.59 4.54
CA ALA A 81 -11.84 15.04 3.18
C ALA A 81 -10.38 14.83 2.78
N ARG A 82 -9.43 15.07 3.69
CA ARG A 82 -7.99 14.89 3.46
C ARG A 82 -7.51 13.42 3.45
N ALA A 83 -8.33 12.47 3.89
CA ALA A 83 -8.06 11.04 3.85
C ALA A 83 -8.63 10.38 2.59
N ARG A 84 -9.50 11.08 1.86
CA ARG A 84 -10.24 10.53 0.72
C ARG A 84 -9.35 10.34 -0.49
N TRP A 85 -9.68 9.33 -1.29
CA TRP A 85 -9.02 9.06 -2.55
C TRP A 85 -9.10 10.21 -3.54
N SER A 86 -10.18 11.04 -3.49
CA SER A 86 -10.35 12.20 -4.35
C SER A 86 -9.19 13.20 -4.27
N ASP A 87 -8.51 13.27 -3.11
CA ASP A 87 -7.38 14.18 -2.88
C ASP A 87 -6.07 13.72 -3.57
N PHE A 88 -6.01 12.48 -4.01
CA PHE A 88 -4.87 11.90 -4.74
C PHE A 88 -5.01 11.95 -6.27
N TRP A 89 -6.24 12.15 -6.76
CA TRP A 89 -6.49 12.17 -8.20
C TRP A 89 -6.24 13.56 -8.79
N HIS A 90 -5.00 13.83 -9.19
CA HIS A 90 -4.62 15.07 -9.86
C HIS A 90 -4.82 14.98 -11.39
N LEU A 91 -5.97 14.47 -11.84
CA LEU A 91 -6.23 14.21 -13.27
C LEU A 91 -5.96 15.43 -14.16
N GLN A 92 -6.40 16.61 -13.75
CA GLN A 92 -6.18 17.85 -14.50
C GLN A 92 -4.69 18.21 -14.61
N VAL A 93 -3.91 17.94 -13.55
CA VAL A 93 -2.47 18.17 -13.57
C VAL A 93 -1.80 17.21 -14.53
N TRP A 94 -2.16 15.91 -14.49
CA TRP A 94 -1.60 14.91 -15.39
C TRP A 94 -1.99 15.14 -16.86
N LEU A 95 -3.21 15.56 -17.14
CA LEU A 95 -3.62 15.96 -18.49
C LEU A 95 -2.79 17.15 -19.01
N ARG A 96 -2.48 18.11 -18.13
CA ARG A 96 -1.61 19.23 -18.47
C ARG A 96 -0.17 18.78 -18.73
N VAL A 97 0.39 17.90 -17.88
CA VAL A 97 1.73 17.31 -18.08
C VAL A 97 1.82 16.61 -19.44
N LEU A 98 0.82 15.79 -19.78
CA LEU A 98 0.77 15.11 -21.09
C LEU A 98 0.72 16.11 -22.26
N ARG A 99 -0.04 17.20 -22.11
CA ARG A 99 -0.19 18.22 -23.15
C ARG A 99 1.06 19.11 -23.32
N GLU A 100 1.64 19.55 -22.21
CA GLU A 100 2.73 20.51 -22.20
C GLU A 100 4.13 19.84 -22.14
N ARG A 101 4.18 18.53 -21.90
CA ARG A 101 5.41 17.73 -21.72
C ARG A 101 6.35 18.32 -20.67
N ARG A 102 5.80 18.94 -19.63
CA ARG A 102 6.53 19.52 -18.49
C ARG A 102 6.05 18.89 -17.21
N LEU A 103 6.98 18.50 -16.33
CA LEU A 103 6.64 18.01 -15.01
C LEU A 103 6.00 19.14 -14.17
N PRO A 104 5.05 18.82 -13.28
CA PRO A 104 4.45 19.81 -12.41
C PRO A 104 5.53 20.41 -11.52
N ALA A 105 5.60 21.74 -11.47
CA ALA A 105 6.43 22.42 -10.48
C ALA A 105 5.80 22.20 -9.10
N GLY A 106 6.65 21.95 -8.06
CA GLY A 106 6.19 21.74 -6.68
C GLY A 106 5.22 22.85 -6.25
N HIS A 107 4.10 22.45 -5.67
CA HIS A 107 2.98 23.36 -5.40
C HIS A 107 2.63 23.36 -3.92
N GLY A 108 2.17 24.50 -3.46
CA GLY A 108 1.77 24.78 -2.08
C GLY A 108 0.80 23.74 -1.47
N PHE A 109 0.09 24.11 -0.41
CA PHE A 109 -0.73 23.21 0.44
C PHE A 109 -1.53 22.15 -0.31
N GLY A 110 -1.11 20.85 -0.18
CA GLY A 110 -1.74 19.68 -0.78
C GLY A 110 -0.73 18.56 -1.04
N HIS A 111 -1.22 17.41 -1.54
CA HIS A 111 -0.34 16.33 -1.95
C HIS A 111 0.38 16.70 -3.26
N ASP A 112 1.70 16.56 -3.28
CA ASP A 112 2.48 16.69 -4.51
C ASP A 112 1.99 15.65 -5.54
N PRO A 113 1.75 16.03 -6.80
CA PRO A 113 1.25 15.09 -7.82
C PRO A 113 2.17 13.88 -8.04
N LEU A 114 3.50 14.06 -7.99
CA LEU A 114 4.45 12.95 -8.13
C LEU A 114 4.39 12.01 -6.93
N ALA A 115 4.33 12.57 -5.70
CA ALA A 115 4.17 11.77 -4.49
C ALA A 115 2.83 11.02 -4.48
N SER A 116 1.77 11.64 -5.00
CA SER A 116 0.46 10.98 -5.15
C SER A 116 0.50 9.83 -6.15
N LEU A 117 1.18 10.00 -7.28
CA LEU A 117 1.38 8.93 -8.25
C LEU A 117 2.18 7.77 -7.65
N ALA A 118 3.31 8.06 -7.00
CA ALA A 118 4.10 7.06 -6.30
C ALA A 118 3.26 6.28 -5.28
N TYR A 119 2.46 6.99 -4.48
CA TYR A 119 1.55 6.36 -3.53
C TYR A 119 0.53 5.44 -4.21
N ILE A 120 -0.10 5.88 -5.31
CA ILE A 120 -1.08 5.07 -6.06
C ILE A 120 -0.43 3.81 -6.63
N VAL A 121 0.78 3.93 -7.19
CA VAL A 121 1.53 2.78 -7.73
C VAL A 121 1.88 1.81 -6.60
N ALA A 122 2.49 2.28 -5.51
CA ALA A 122 2.82 1.43 -4.36
C ALA A 122 1.58 0.74 -3.77
N PHE A 123 0.47 1.48 -3.64
CA PHE A 123 -0.79 0.91 -3.17
C PHE A 123 -1.34 -0.16 -4.13
N GLY A 124 -1.28 0.07 -5.44
CA GLY A 124 -1.66 -0.90 -6.47
C GLY A 124 -0.84 -2.18 -6.40
N VAL A 125 0.49 -2.06 -6.22
CA VAL A 125 1.38 -3.21 -6.03
C VAL A 125 1.02 -3.96 -4.74
N MET A 126 0.76 -3.28 -3.63
CA MET A 126 0.34 -3.94 -2.38
C MET A 126 -0.99 -4.70 -2.55
N VAL A 127 -1.96 -4.13 -3.26
CA VAL A 127 -3.23 -4.81 -3.56
C VAL A 127 -2.99 -6.06 -4.41
N LEU A 128 -2.13 -5.97 -5.43
CA LEU A 128 -1.72 -7.12 -6.24
C LEU A 128 -1.06 -8.20 -5.37
N MET A 129 -0.12 -7.82 -4.50
CA MET A 129 0.56 -8.73 -3.57
C MET A 129 -0.43 -9.44 -2.63
N VAL A 130 -1.41 -8.71 -2.09
CA VAL A 130 -2.46 -9.32 -1.25
C VAL A 130 -3.34 -10.26 -2.06
N ALA A 131 -3.79 -9.87 -3.24
CA ALA A 131 -4.64 -10.70 -4.08
C ALA A 131 -3.93 -12.02 -4.48
N THR A 132 -2.69 -11.92 -4.95
CA THR A 132 -1.88 -13.09 -5.33
C THR A 132 -1.49 -13.92 -4.11
N GLY A 133 -1.16 -13.30 -2.98
CA GLY A 133 -0.84 -13.99 -1.72
C GLY A 133 -2.02 -14.78 -1.16
N LEU A 134 -3.23 -14.23 -1.20
CA LEU A 134 -4.46 -14.96 -0.82
C LEU A 134 -4.72 -16.15 -1.76
N GLY A 135 -4.46 -15.98 -3.06
CA GLY A 135 -4.54 -17.08 -4.03
C GLY A 135 -3.53 -18.18 -3.74
N LEU A 136 -2.27 -17.83 -3.44
CA LEU A 136 -1.22 -18.79 -3.09
C LEU A 136 -1.50 -19.48 -1.75
N ALA A 137 -1.99 -18.77 -0.74
CA ALA A 137 -2.38 -19.36 0.55
C ALA A 137 -3.48 -20.42 0.37
N ALA A 138 -4.45 -20.18 -0.49
CA ALA A 138 -5.47 -21.17 -0.84
C ALA A 138 -4.88 -22.34 -1.64
N ALA A 139 -4.09 -22.05 -2.68
CA ALA A 139 -3.52 -23.07 -3.58
C ALA A 139 -2.51 -24.02 -2.91
N GLN A 140 -1.77 -23.52 -1.92
CA GLN A 140 -0.68 -24.30 -1.28
C GLN A 140 -1.05 -24.88 0.07
N PHE A 141 -1.92 -24.17 0.82
CA PHE A 141 -2.24 -24.54 2.21
C PHE A 141 -3.73 -24.80 2.43
N GLY A 142 -4.58 -24.69 1.39
CA GLY A 142 -6.02 -24.78 1.55
C GLY A 142 -6.58 -23.75 2.53
N ALA A 143 -5.91 -22.61 2.70
CA ALA A 143 -6.17 -21.64 3.76
C ALA A 143 -6.81 -20.34 3.25
N GLY A 144 -7.62 -19.71 4.12
CA GLY A 144 -8.14 -18.36 3.88
C GLY A 144 -9.46 -18.31 3.11
N PRO A 145 -9.88 -17.09 2.71
CA PRO A 145 -11.19 -16.88 2.10
C PRO A 145 -11.35 -17.52 0.72
N LEU A 146 -10.25 -17.85 0.05
CA LEU A 146 -10.24 -18.49 -1.26
C LEU A 146 -10.05 -20.02 -1.18
N ALA A 147 -9.97 -20.60 0.01
CA ALA A 147 -9.83 -22.05 0.22
C ALA A 147 -10.86 -22.90 -0.56
N PRO A 148 -12.15 -22.50 -0.70
CA PRO A 148 -13.12 -23.27 -1.50
C PRO A 148 -12.73 -23.45 -2.97
N TRP A 149 -11.79 -22.64 -3.48
CA TRP A 149 -11.29 -22.68 -4.86
C TRP A 149 -9.86 -23.24 -4.97
N GLU A 150 -9.38 -23.94 -3.95
CA GLU A 150 -8.04 -24.52 -3.87
C GLU A 150 -7.66 -25.27 -5.14
N GLY A 151 -8.50 -26.20 -5.62
CA GLY A 151 -8.21 -26.99 -6.81
C GLY A 151 -7.95 -26.17 -8.07
N VAL A 152 -8.82 -25.19 -8.32
CA VAL A 152 -8.64 -24.27 -9.47
C VAL A 152 -7.38 -23.42 -9.32
N LEU A 153 -7.17 -22.84 -8.13
CA LEU A 153 -6.02 -21.98 -7.85
C LEU A 153 -4.70 -22.77 -7.88
N HIS A 154 -4.73 -24.05 -7.52
CA HIS A 154 -3.56 -24.93 -7.62
C HIS A 154 -3.06 -25.08 -9.05
N ASP A 155 -3.96 -25.22 -10.02
CA ASP A 155 -3.60 -25.32 -11.44
C ASP A 155 -2.94 -24.02 -11.96
N PHE A 156 -3.34 -22.86 -11.41
CA PHE A 156 -2.80 -21.55 -11.78
C PHE A 156 -1.69 -21.04 -10.85
N ARG A 157 -1.19 -21.86 -9.91
CA ARG A 157 -0.23 -21.40 -8.89
C ARG A 157 1.03 -20.74 -9.45
N HIS A 158 1.57 -21.25 -10.58
CA HIS A 158 2.74 -20.65 -11.20
C HIS A 158 2.46 -19.26 -11.75
N ALA A 159 1.32 -19.09 -12.44
CA ALA A 159 0.90 -17.79 -12.97
C ALA A 159 0.58 -16.76 -11.86
N ILE A 160 0.23 -17.22 -10.64
CA ILE A 160 -0.01 -16.37 -9.48
C ILE A 160 1.30 -16.05 -8.75
N LYS A 161 2.23 -17.01 -8.70
CA LYS A 161 3.52 -16.87 -7.99
C LYS A 161 4.42 -15.82 -8.63
N GLU A 162 4.56 -15.83 -9.96
CA GLU A 162 5.43 -14.90 -10.69
C GLU A 162 5.12 -13.42 -10.40
N PRO A 163 3.86 -12.92 -10.51
CA PRO A 163 3.54 -11.54 -10.18
C PRO A 163 3.67 -11.24 -8.68
N HIS A 164 3.51 -12.25 -7.80
CA HIS A 164 3.75 -12.09 -6.37
C HIS A 164 5.23 -11.84 -6.08
N GLU A 165 6.11 -12.64 -6.63
CA GLU A 165 7.57 -12.48 -6.50
C GLU A 165 8.05 -11.17 -7.14
N ALA A 166 7.56 -10.84 -8.34
CA ALA A 166 7.89 -9.58 -9.00
C ALA A 166 7.47 -8.37 -8.18
N GLY A 167 6.29 -8.42 -7.56
CA GLY A 167 5.79 -7.37 -6.67
C GLY A 167 6.67 -7.13 -5.45
N PHE A 168 7.29 -8.17 -4.91
CA PHE A 168 8.26 -8.05 -3.82
C PHE A 168 9.45 -7.16 -4.21
N PHE A 169 10.07 -7.42 -5.37
CA PHE A 169 11.20 -6.61 -5.83
C PHE A 169 10.80 -5.16 -6.14
N VAL A 170 9.60 -4.95 -6.66
CA VAL A 170 9.06 -3.59 -6.87
C VAL A 170 8.90 -2.86 -5.54
N LEU A 171 8.32 -3.50 -4.51
CA LEU A 171 8.12 -2.87 -3.19
C LEU A 171 9.43 -2.55 -2.46
N ILE A 172 10.47 -3.37 -2.63
CA ILE A 172 11.79 -3.09 -2.03
C ILE A 172 12.53 -1.96 -2.76
N GLY A 173 12.31 -1.82 -4.08
CA GLY A 173 12.90 -0.76 -4.88
C GLY A 173 12.21 0.60 -4.73
N PHE A 174 11.07 0.66 -4.05
CA PHE A 174 10.26 1.86 -3.84
C PHE A 174 10.67 2.63 -2.59
#